data_be3d5e0edbc26c930db5a8b48d9ab9fd
#
_entry.id   be3d5e0edbc26c930db5a8b48d9ab9fd
#
_cell.length_a   1.000
_cell.length_b   1.000
_cell.length_c   1.000
_cell.angle_alpha   90.00
_cell.angle_beta   90.00
_cell.angle_gamma   90.00
#
_symmetry.space_group_name_H-M   'P 1'
#
loop_
_entity.id
_entity.type
_entity.pdbx_description
1 polymer ?
#
loop_
_entity_poly.entity_id
_entity_poly.type
_entity_poly.pdbx_seq_one_letter_code
_entity_poly.pdbx_strand_id
1 'polypeptide(L)'
;MSKEHPANKAASIRDKLYNLSRKNGRNFQEIVQYYAMERFLYRLGQSEFQHSFVLKGALMLRVWNVPQARATMDIDLLGTLDNSASFIEACIQKILDVPVPDDGLSFDPESVTSMEITQESDYRGRRILFFGYLERMRIRMKIDIGFSDIVLPAPIPIHFPTALDMDPPMLQGYTRESAIAEKFHAMVFLGLQNSRMKDFYDIYVLSSHHSFEGNLLSRSLQATFERRHLDIPSSLIITSSSFLKMKEVQWTAFLK
;
A
#
# COMPACT_ATOMS: atom_id res chain seq x y z
N MET A 1 33.41 -2.06 24.20
CA MET A 1 32.28 -1.82 23.28
C MET A 1 32.83 -1.94 21.86
N SER A 2 32.61 -3.11 21.21
CA SER A 2 33.04 -3.35 19.83
C SER A 2 32.19 -2.51 18.89
N LYS A 3 32.82 -1.66 18.08
CA LYS A 3 32.17 -0.97 16.97
C LYS A 3 31.69 -2.02 15.98
N GLU A 4 30.38 -2.31 15.95
CA GLU A 4 29.80 -3.12 14.90
C GLU A 4 30.05 -2.41 13.57
N HIS A 5 30.78 -3.06 12.65
CA HIS A 5 30.98 -2.54 11.30
C HIS A 5 29.67 -2.53 10.51
N PRO A 6 29.39 -1.49 9.69
CA PRO A 6 28.14 -1.38 8.89
C PRO A 6 27.83 -2.63 8.05
N ALA A 7 28.86 -3.29 7.50
CA ALA A 7 28.71 -4.54 6.76
C ALA A 7 28.18 -5.72 7.60
N ASN A 8 28.41 -5.71 8.90
CA ASN A 8 27.90 -6.74 9.80
C ASN A 8 26.41 -6.54 10.13
N LYS A 9 25.91 -5.29 10.15
CA LYS A 9 24.49 -5.01 10.43
C LYS A 9 23.58 -5.49 9.31
N ALA A 10 23.88 -5.17 8.05
CA ALA A 10 23.09 -5.61 6.90
C ALA A 10 23.05 -7.15 6.79
N ALA A 11 24.18 -7.84 7.01
CA ALA A 11 24.24 -9.29 7.05
C ALA A 11 23.36 -9.87 8.17
N SER A 12 23.43 -9.29 9.37
CA SER A 12 22.61 -9.70 10.51
C SER A 12 21.10 -9.52 10.23
N ILE A 13 20.71 -8.40 9.60
CA ILE A 13 19.34 -8.15 9.19
C ILE A 13 18.88 -9.18 8.16
N ARG A 14 19.69 -9.43 7.11
CA ARG A 14 19.39 -10.45 6.10
C ARG A 14 19.13 -11.82 6.75
N ASP A 15 20.00 -12.25 7.66
CA ASP A 15 19.88 -13.54 8.33
C ASP A 15 18.62 -13.61 9.22
N LYS A 16 18.27 -12.53 9.91
CA LYS A 16 17.00 -12.45 10.67
C LYS A 16 15.78 -12.57 9.75
N LEU A 17 15.78 -11.87 8.60
CA LEU A 17 14.71 -11.96 7.61
C LEU A 17 14.63 -13.36 6.99
N TYR A 18 15.76 -14.00 6.73
CA TYR A 18 15.79 -15.38 6.26
C TYR A 18 15.17 -16.35 7.28
N ASN A 19 15.54 -16.23 8.56
CA ASN A 19 14.95 -17.03 9.64
C ASN A 19 13.44 -16.78 9.76
N LEU A 20 13.01 -15.52 9.62
CA LEU A 20 11.58 -15.15 9.62
C LEU A 20 10.83 -15.79 8.45
N SER A 21 11.42 -15.81 7.24
CA SER A 21 10.83 -16.45 6.07
C SER A 21 10.63 -17.96 6.30
N ARG A 22 11.62 -18.63 6.87
CA ARG A 22 11.57 -20.05 7.22
C ARG A 22 10.50 -20.34 8.27
N LYS A 23 10.44 -19.52 9.31
CA LYS A 23 9.46 -19.67 10.40
C LYS A 23 8.03 -19.53 9.90
N ASN A 24 7.79 -18.59 8.98
CA ASN A 24 6.45 -18.26 8.47
C ASN A 24 6.07 -19.05 7.21
N GLY A 25 6.97 -19.84 6.63
CA GLY A 25 6.75 -20.55 5.37
C GLY A 25 6.55 -19.62 4.16
N ARG A 26 7.07 -18.37 4.25
CA ARG A 26 6.93 -17.36 3.18
C ARG A 26 8.19 -17.24 2.35
N ASN A 27 8.04 -16.78 1.11
CA ASN A 27 9.18 -16.54 0.23
C ASN A 27 10.11 -15.47 0.82
N PHE A 28 11.43 -15.74 0.80
CA PHE A 28 12.43 -14.83 1.36
C PHE A 28 12.43 -13.47 0.66
N GLN A 29 12.32 -13.44 -0.67
CA GLN A 29 12.27 -12.17 -1.41
C GLN A 29 11.04 -11.34 -1.04
N GLU A 30 9.91 -11.98 -0.76
CA GLU A 30 8.71 -11.30 -0.29
C GLU A 30 8.95 -10.65 1.09
N ILE A 31 9.60 -11.35 2.01
CA ILE A 31 9.93 -10.80 3.33
C ILE A 31 10.91 -9.63 3.22
N VAL A 32 11.92 -9.75 2.36
CA VAL A 32 12.88 -8.65 2.10
C VAL A 32 12.20 -7.44 1.48
N GLN A 33 11.31 -7.65 0.49
CA GLN A 33 10.54 -6.56 -0.12
C GLN A 33 9.65 -5.87 0.91
N TYR A 34 8.96 -6.66 1.73
CA TYR A 34 8.13 -6.12 2.80
C TYR A 34 8.94 -5.28 3.80
N TYR A 35 10.11 -5.78 4.21
CA TYR A 35 11.02 -5.06 5.09
C TYR A 35 11.50 -3.74 4.46
N ALA A 36 11.84 -3.75 3.17
CA ALA A 36 12.25 -2.53 2.48
C ALA A 36 11.10 -1.50 2.41
N MET A 37 9.86 -1.94 2.14
CA MET A 37 8.68 -1.07 2.17
C MET A 37 8.45 -0.48 3.57
N GLU A 38 8.54 -1.31 4.60
CA GLU A 38 8.44 -0.88 6.01
C GLU A 38 9.48 0.20 6.34
N ARG A 39 10.74 0.00 5.97
CA ARG A 39 11.81 0.97 6.27
C ARG A 39 11.74 2.24 5.43
N PHE A 40 11.17 2.18 4.23
CA PHE A 40 10.79 3.38 3.49
C PHE A 40 9.67 4.16 4.23
N LEU A 41 8.63 3.47 4.68
CA LEU A 41 7.53 4.09 5.44
C LEU A 41 8.04 4.69 6.76
N TYR A 42 9.05 4.10 7.38
CA TYR A 42 9.69 4.68 8.56
C TYR A 42 10.36 6.01 8.23
N ARG A 43 11.14 6.10 7.14
CA ARG A 43 11.74 7.35 6.68
C ARG A 43 10.69 8.40 6.33
N LEU A 44 9.62 8.00 5.67
CA LEU A 44 8.48 8.88 5.39
C LEU A 44 7.89 9.44 6.69
N GLY A 45 7.69 8.62 7.71
CA GLY A 45 7.18 9.03 9.02
C GLY A 45 8.11 9.95 9.81
N GLN A 46 9.42 9.96 9.49
CA GLN A 46 10.41 10.86 10.10
C GLN A 46 10.71 12.09 9.22
N SER A 47 10.10 12.22 8.05
CA SER A 47 10.35 13.30 7.11
C SER A 47 9.42 14.49 7.32
N GLU A 48 9.77 15.63 6.71
CA GLU A 48 8.89 16.81 6.60
C GLU A 48 7.57 16.51 5.86
N PHE A 49 7.50 15.40 5.11
CA PHE A 49 6.36 14.98 4.32
C PHE A 49 5.41 14.01 5.04
N GLN A 50 5.62 13.73 6.33
CA GLN A 50 4.82 12.80 7.13
C GLN A 50 3.30 13.02 7.00
N HIS A 51 2.87 14.29 6.95
CA HIS A 51 1.44 14.65 6.85
C HIS A 51 0.96 14.89 5.42
N SER A 52 1.87 14.83 4.44
CA SER A 52 1.56 15.05 3.02
C SER A 52 1.17 13.78 2.28
N PHE A 53 1.40 12.63 2.91
CA PHE A 53 1.05 11.32 2.36
C PHE A 53 0.23 10.50 3.34
N VAL A 54 -0.79 9.83 2.81
CA VAL A 54 -1.65 8.91 3.59
C VAL A 54 -1.48 7.51 3.01
N LEU A 55 -1.11 6.54 3.86
CA LEU A 55 -0.97 5.14 3.46
C LEU A 55 -2.34 4.55 3.13
N LYS A 56 -2.43 3.88 1.98
CA LYS A 56 -3.62 3.18 1.53
C LYS A 56 -3.30 1.80 0.95
N GLY A 57 -4.26 1.17 0.32
CA GLY A 57 -4.06 -0.08 -0.39
C GLY A 57 -3.82 -1.29 0.51
N ALA A 58 -3.15 -2.31 -0.04
CA ALA A 58 -3.04 -3.62 0.59
C ALA A 58 -2.19 -3.64 1.88
N LEU A 59 -1.26 -2.69 2.03
CA LEU A 59 -0.46 -2.60 3.25
C LEU A 59 -1.31 -2.29 4.48
N MET A 60 -2.45 -1.60 4.30
CA MET A 60 -3.39 -1.31 5.38
C MET A 60 -4.05 -2.58 5.97
N LEU A 61 -4.17 -3.68 5.20
CA LEU A 61 -4.69 -4.95 5.73
C LEU A 61 -3.83 -5.48 6.89
N ARG A 62 -2.52 -5.19 6.87
CA ARG A 62 -1.61 -5.56 7.98
C ARG A 62 -1.81 -4.65 9.19
N VAL A 63 -2.00 -3.35 8.97
CA VAL A 63 -2.30 -2.39 10.04
C VAL A 63 -3.60 -2.77 10.76
N TRP A 64 -4.58 -3.26 10.01
CA TRP A 64 -5.87 -3.72 10.57
C TRP A 64 -5.83 -5.16 11.08
N ASN A 65 -4.66 -5.81 11.14
CA ASN A 65 -4.48 -7.17 11.65
C ASN A 65 -5.37 -8.20 10.97
N VAL A 66 -5.58 -8.06 9.65
CA VAL A 66 -6.34 -9.04 8.88
C VAL A 66 -5.52 -10.32 8.75
N PRO A 67 -6.00 -11.49 9.27
CA PRO A 67 -5.19 -12.72 9.34
C PRO A 67 -4.73 -13.23 7.99
N GLN A 68 -5.52 -12.99 6.95
CA GLN A 68 -5.28 -13.44 5.57
C GLN A 68 -4.88 -12.28 4.65
N ALA A 69 -4.13 -11.31 5.19
CA ALA A 69 -3.63 -10.21 4.39
C ALA A 69 -2.83 -10.75 3.20
N ARG A 70 -3.31 -10.46 1.98
CA ARG A 70 -2.62 -10.87 0.76
C ARG A 70 -1.26 -10.19 0.63
N ALA A 71 -0.34 -10.85 -0.07
CA ALA A 71 0.93 -10.24 -0.42
C ALA A 71 0.75 -9.00 -1.29
N THR A 72 1.61 -8.02 -1.09
CA THR A 72 1.78 -6.87 -1.97
C THR A 72 3.26 -6.56 -2.12
N MET A 73 3.64 -6.03 -3.28
CA MET A 73 5.00 -5.64 -3.61
C MET A 73 5.11 -4.12 -3.81
N ASP A 74 4.00 -3.41 -3.62
CA ASP A 74 3.85 -2.00 -3.92
C ASP A 74 3.37 -1.24 -2.68
N ILE A 75 3.76 0.03 -2.58
CA ILE A 75 3.23 0.99 -1.62
C ILE A 75 2.20 1.85 -2.34
N ASP A 76 0.99 1.92 -1.84
CA ASP A 76 -0.05 2.83 -2.33
C ASP A 76 -0.18 4.01 -1.37
N LEU A 77 -0.07 5.23 -1.88
CA LEU A 77 -0.22 6.48 -1.11
C LEU A 77 -1.29 7.38 -1.73
N LEU A 78 -1.93 8.17 -0.89
CA LEU A 78 -2.64 9.38 -1.31
C LEU A 78 -1.75 10.57 -0.98
N GLY A 79 -1.44 11.40 -1.99
CA GLY A 79 -0.70 12.64 -1.84
C GLY A 79 -1.63 13.85 -1.75
N THR A 80 -1.32 14.80 -0.87
CA THR A 80 -2.07 16.06 -0.68
C THR A 80 -1.27 17.29 -1.13
N LEU A 81 -0.20 17.09 -1.91
CA LEU A 81 0.73 18.12 -2.39
C LEU A 81 0.71 18.20 -3.92
N ASP A 82 1.51 19.10 -4.48
CA ASP A 82 1.66 19.26 -5.93
C ASP A 82 2.07 17.94 -6.59
N ASN A 83 1.42 17.59 -7.70
CA ASN A 83 1.61 16.32 -8.39
C ASN A 83 2.57 16.40 -9.59
N SER A 84 3.31 17.49 -9.76
CA SER A 84 4.31 17.58 -10.82
C SER A 84 5.43 16.55 -10.64
N ALA A 85 5.95 16.04 -11.76
CA ALA A 85 6.96 14.97 -11.72
C ALA A 85 8.18 15.36 -10.89
N SER A 86 8.76 16.51 -11.20
CA SER A 86 9.99 16.99 -10.55
C SER A 86 9.80 17.24 -9.06
N PHE A 87 8.64 17.75 -8.65
CA PHE A 87 8.36 17.99 -7.23
C PHE A 87 8.23 16.68 -6.46
N ILE A 88 7.47 15.71 -6.98
CA ILE A 88 7.31 14.40 -6.32
C ILE A 88 8.64 13.62 -6.27
N GLU A 89 9.43 13.63 -7.36
CA GLU A 89 10.76 13.01 -7.36
C GLU A 89 11.65 13.61 -6.28
N ALA A 90 11.70 14.95 -6.19
CA ALA A 90 12.46 15.64 -5.15
C ALA A 90 11.98 15.31 -3.72
N CYS A 91 10.66 15.21 -3.51
CA CYS A 91 10.10 14.78 -2.22
C CYS A 91 10.56 13.36 -1.86
N ILE A 92 10.47 12.42 -2.80
CA ILE A 92 10.89 11.04 -2.56
C ILE A 92 12.40 10.97 -2.29
N GLN A 93 13.24 11.66 -3.07
CA GLN A 93 14.69 11.73 -2.83
C GLN A 93 15.00 12.21 -1.42
N LYS A 94 14.37 13.29 -0.97
CA LYS A 94 14.53 13.79 0.41
C LYS A 94 14.09 12.77 1.47
N ILE A 95 13.00 12.02 1.22
CA ILE A 95 12.54 10.95 2.12
C ILE A 95 13.60 9.84 2.21
N LEU A 96 14.21 9.44 1.09
CA LEU A 96 15.24 8.41 1.08
C LEU A 96 16.50 8.82 1.85
N ASP A 97 16.82 10.12 1.89
CA ASP A 97 17.98 10.69 2.58
C ASP A 97 17.72 11.00 4.07
N VAL A 98 16.51 10.78 4.59
CA VAL A 98 16.21 11.00 6.01
C VAL A 98 17.14 10.16 6.88
N PRO A 99 17.91 10.76 7.80
CA PRO A 99 18.76 10.03 8.71
C PRO A 99 17.93 9.21 9.70
N VAL A 100 18.21 7.92 9.76
CA VAL A 100 17.54 6.94 10.63
C VAL A 100 18.58 6.06 11.34
N PRO A 101 18.23 5.42 12.46
CA PRO A 101 19.07 4.38 13.05
C PRO A 101 19.40 3.30 12.01
N ASP A 102 20.63 2.76 12.05
CA ASP A 102 21.09 1.77 11.08
C ASP A 102 20.16 0.55 11.04
N ASP A 103 19.42 0.42 9.95
CA ASP A 103 18.47 -0.65 9.66
C ASP A 103 19.00 -1.62 8.58
N GLY A 104 20.28 -1.51 8.23
CA GLY A 104 20.96 -2.35 7.24
C GLY A 104 20.53 -2.09 5.79
N LEU A 105 19.60 -1.15 5.53
CA LEU A 105 19.14 -0.77 4.20
C LEU A 105 19.74 0.57 3.77
N SER A 106 20.14 0.66 2.53
CA SER A 106 20.38 1.93 1.84
C SER A 106 19.42 2.07 0.67
N PHE A 107 18.93 3.27 0.44
CA PHE A 107 18.17 3.60 -0.77
C PHE A 107 19.02 4.49 -1.67
N ASP A 108 18.75 4.42 -2.97
CA ASP A 108 19.48 5.17 -4.00
C ASP A 108 18.61 6.31 -4.53
N PRO A 109 18.79 7.56 -4.04
CA PRO A 109 17.99 8.71 -4.47
C PRO A 109 18.16 9.05 -5.95
N GLU A 110 19.35 8.78 -6.54
CA GLU A 110 19.61 9.04 -7.95
C GLU A 110 18.85 8.07 -8.88
N SER A 111 18.40 6.93 -8.35
CA SER A 111 17.60 5.96 -9.10
C SER A 111 16.12 6.30 -9.17
N VAL A 112 15.67 7.39 -8.51
CA VAL A 112 14.26 7.79 -8.48
C VAL A 112 13.80 8.23 -9.87
N THR A 113 12.75 7.59 -10.35
CA THR A 113 12.07 7.95 -11.60
C THR A 113 10.58 7.95 -11.39
N SER A 114 9.86 8.82 -12.10
CA SER A 114 8.41 8.88 -12.06
C SER A 114 7.79 8.68 -13.44
N MET A 115 6.61 8.09 -13.45
CA MET A 115 5.76 8.03 -14.63
C MET A 115 4.32 8.34 -14.24
N GLU A 116 3.60 8.98 -15.15
CA GLU A 116 2.16 9.18 -14.97
C GLU A 116 1.44 7.85 -15.12
N ILE A 117 0.48 7.60 -14.23
CA ILE A 117 -0.43 6.46 -14.31
C ILE A 117 -1.87 6.96 -14.32
N THR A 118 -2.68 6.39 -15.18
CA THR A 118 -4.12 6.63 -15.17
C THR A 118 -4.75 5.62 -14.20
N GLN A 119 -5.28 6.11 -13.10
CA GLN A 119 -6.13 5.31 -12.22
C GLN A 119 -7.58 5.58 -12.65
N GLU A 120 -8.30 4.53 -13.05
CA GLU A 120 -9.75 4.52 -13.34
C GLU A 120 -10.30 5.86 -13.84
N SER A 121 -10.48 6.05 -15.15
CA SER A 121 -11.00 7.25 -15.82
C SER A 121 -10.52 8.60 -15.25
N ASP A 122 -9.72 9.37 -15.90
CA ASP A 122 -9.34 10.78 -15.67
C ASP A 122 -8.52 11.13 -14.41
N TYR A 123 -8.39 10.25 -13.39
CA TYR A 123 -7.55 10.54 -12.23
C TYR A 123 -6.10 10.19 -12.50
N ARG A 124 -5.29 11.24 -12.69
CA ARG A 124 -3.86 11.10 -12.90
C ARG A 124 -3.14 10.83 -11.60
N GLY A 125 -2.51 9.67 -11.50
CA GLY A 125 -1.59 9.31 -10.43
C GLY A 125 -0.14 9.32 -10.91
N ARG A 126 0.78 9.07 -9.98
CA ARG A 126 2.19 8.88 -10.30
C ARG A 126 2.69 7.56 -9.76
N ARG A 127 3.44 6.86 -10.60
CA ARG A 127 4.23 5.70 -10.19
C ARG A 127 5.67 6.13 -10.03
N ILE A 128 6.23 5.89 -8.85
CA ILE A 128 7.62 6.14 -8.53
C ILE A 128 8.33 4.81 -8.45
N LEU A 129 9.50 4.74 -9.09
CA LEU A 129 10.39 3.58 -9.05
C LEU A 129 11.75 4.04 -8.55
N PHE A 130 12.37 3.25 -7.69
CA PHE A 130 13.74 3.44 -7.21
C PHE A 130 14.32 2.12 -6.70
N PHE A 131 15.58 2.12 -6.31
CA PHE A 131 16.24 0.95 -5.77
C PHE A 131 16.62 1.14 -4.30
N GLY A 132 16.49 0.05 -3.56
CA GLY A 132 17.09 -0.14 -2.25
C GLY A 132 18.09 -1.29 -2.29
N TYR A 133 18.96 -1.33 -1.30
CA TYR A 133 20.00 -2.36 -1.18
C TYR A 133 20.06 -2.88 0.25
N LEU A 134 20.05 -4.20 0.37
CA LEU A 134 20.38 -4.92 1.59
C LEU A 134 21.62 -5.77 1.30
N GLU A 135 22.80 -5.37 1.77
CA GLU A 135 24.09 -5.88 1.32
C GLU A 135 24.22 -5.78 -0.23
N ARG A 136 24.32 -6.96 -0.91
CA ARG A 136 24.41 -7.07 -2.37
C ARG A 136 23.04 -7.27 -3.05
N MET A 137 21.98 -7.38 -2.26
CA MET A 137 20.64 -7.60 -2.80
C MET A 137 20.03 -6.27 -3.25
N ARG A 138 19.81 -6.12 -4.55
CA ARG A 138 19.09 -4.98 -5.10
C ARG A 138 17.57 -5.24 -5.02
N ILE A 139 16.86 -4.31 -4.43
CA ILE A 139 15.42 -4.37 -4.20
C ILE A 139 14.78 -3.27 -5.05
N ARG A 140 13.89 -3.65 -5.95
CA ARG A 140 13.12 -2.67 -6.74
C ARG A 140 11.92 -2.19 -5.93
N MET A 141 11.89 -0.90 -5.64
CA MET A 141 10.80 -0.25 -4.93
C MET A 141 9.82 0.36 -5.94
N LYS A 142 8.53 0.25 -5.62
CA LYS A 142 7.44 0.86 -6.40
C LYS A 142 6.44 1.51 -5.45
N ILE A 143 6.13 2.77 -5.73
CA ILE A 143 5.12 3.54 -5.02
C ILE A 143 4.13 4.08 -6.04
N ASP A 144 2.85 3.84 -5.83
CA ASP A 144 1.75 4.40 -6.61
C ASP A 144 1.07 5.50 -5.77
N ILE A 145 1.07 6.73 -6.27
CA ILE A 145 0.53 7.91 -5.58
C ILE A 145 -0.70 8.41 -6.33
N GLY A 146 -1.85 8.39 -5.66
CA GLY A 146 -3.07 9.09 -6.10
C GLY A 146 -3.14 10.49 -5.50
N PHE A 147 -3.88 11.43 -6.12
CA PHE A 147 -3.93 12.83 -5.66
C PHE A 147 -5.34 13.39 -5.51
N SER A 148 -6.36 12.65 -5.77
CA SER A 148 -7.71 13.22 -5.85
C SER A 148 -8.74 12.53 -5.00
N ASP A 149 -8.35 11.50 -4.28
CA ASP A 149 -9.29 10.71 -3.49
C ASP A 149 -9.75 11.48 -2.25
N ILE A 150 -10.99 11.25 -1.87
CA ILE A 150 -11.54 11.72 -0.60
C ILE A 150 -11.41 10.61 0.44
N VAL A 151 -11.03 10.98 1.65
CA VAL A 151 -10.94 10.03 2.77
C VAL A 151 -11.98 10.41 3.80
N LEU A 152 -13.02 9.60 3.93
CA LEU A 152 -14.09 9.77 4.90
C LEU A 152 -14.33 8.44 5.64
N PRO A 153 -14.23 8.40 6.97
CA PRO A 153 -13.76 9.48 7.87
C PRO A 153 -12.33 9.90 7.57
N ALA A 154 -11.90 11.03 8.14
CA ALA A 154 -10.56 11.56 7.94
C ALA A 154 -9.46 10.51 8.20
N PRO A 155 -8.28 10.63 7.58
CA PRO A 155 -7.16 9.74 7.85
C PRO A 155 -6.86 9.66 9.35
N ILE A 156 -6.41 8.50 9.79
CA ILE A 156 -6.09 8.22 11.18
C ILE A 156 -4.59 7.99 11.36
N PRO A 157 -4.00 8.40 12.51
CA PRO A 157 -2.63 8.02 12.83
C PRO A 157 -2.54 6.50 13.02
N ILE A 158 -1.52 5.90 12.41
CA ILE A 158 -1.28 4.46 12.45
C ILE A 158 0.15 4.15 12.86
N HIS A 159 0.32 3.00 13.52
CA HIS A 159 1.60 2.34 13.72
C HIS A 159 1.68 1.16 12.76
N PHE A 160 2.59 1.24 11.78
CA PHE A 160 2.74 0.17 10.81
C PHE A 160 3.51 -1.01 11.44
N PRO A 161 3.04 -2.26 11.33
CA PRO A 161 3.66 -3.41 11.98
C PRO A 161 5.04 -3.73 11.38
N THR A 162 6.02 -4.01 12.24
CA THR A 162 7.41 -4.28 11.84
C THR A 162 7.69 -5.77 11.64
N ALA A 163 8.57 -6.08 10.70
CA ALA A 163 9.01 -7.44 10.44
C ALA A 163 10.04 -7.92 11.49
N LEU A 164 10.85 -7.01 11.99
CA LEU A 164 11.86 -7.24 13.03
C LEU A 164 11.57 -6.33 14.23
N ASP A 165 12.24 -6.58 15.35
CA ASP A 165 12.16 -5.74 16.54
C ASP A 165 12.90 -4.42 16.30
N MET A 166 12.15 -3.44 15.77
CA MET A 166 12.57 -2.08 15.41
C MET A 166 11.43 -1.10 15.65
N ASP A 167 11.76 0.20 15.70
CA ASP A 167 10.77 1.26 15.83
C ASP A 167 9.79 1.21 14.64
N PRO A 168 8.47 1.22 14.93
CA PRO A 168 7.45 1.15 13.89
C PRO A 168 7.33 2.49 13.13
N PRO A 169 7.05 2.45 11.81
CA PRO A 169 6.63 3.62 11.08
C PRO A 169 5.35 4.23 11.68
N MET A 170 5.36 5.55 11.90
CA MET A 170 4.20 6.32 12.35
C MET A 170 3.73 7.22 11.21
N LEU A 171 2.51 7.00 10.72
CA LEU A 171 1.99 7.60 9.49
C LEU A 171 0.52 7.98 9.65
N GLN A 172 0.00 8.73 8.66
CA GLN A 172 -1.44 8.79 8.42
C GLN A 172 -1.85 7.61 7.54
N GLY A 173 -2.96 6.97 7.87
CA GLY A 173 -3.49 5.83 7.11
C GLY A 173 -4.97 5.97 6.81
N TYR A 174 -5.44 5.26 5.79
CA TYR A 174 -6.85 5.16 5.46
C TYR A 174 -7.64 4.52 6.58
N THR A 175 -8.92 4.89 6.63
CA THR A 175 -9.92 4.13 7.37
C THR A 175 -10.40 2.93 6.56
N ARG A 176 -10.97 1.93 7.23
CA ARG A 176 -11.53 0.74 6.57
C ARG A 176 -12.70 1.10 5.64
N GLU A 177 -13.50 2.08 6.05
CA GLU A 177 -14.64 2.61 5.30
C GLU A 177 -14.17 3.21 3.96
N SER A 178 -13.16 4.06 3.97
CA SER A 178 -12.57 4.64 2.75
C SER A 178 -11.98 3.57 1.85
N ALA A 179 -11.30 2.57 2.42
CA ALA A 179 -10.75 1.47 1.62
C ALA A 179 -11.84 0.64 0.94
N ILE A 180 -12.96 0.35 1.64
CA ILE A 180 -14.11 -0.34 1.04
C ILE A 180 -14.74 0.55 -0.04
N ALA A 181 -14.93 1.84 0.23
CA ALA A 181 -15.57 2.75 -0.72
C ALA A 181 -14.82 2.86 -2.04
N GLU A 182 -13.48 3.01 -2.01
CA GLU A 182 -12.67 3.02 -3.23
C GLU A 182 -12.74 1.70 -4.01
N LYS A 183 -12.64 0.57 -3.31
CA LYS A 183 -12.69 -0.75 -3.96
C LYS A 183 -14.06 -1.04 -4.55
N PHE A 184 -15.11 -0.70 -3.82
CA PHE A 184 -16.48 -0.88 -4.30
C PHE A 184 -16.76 0.03 -5.51
N HIS A 185 -16.30 1.29 -5.48
CA HIS A 185 -16.37 2.16 -6.65
C HIS A 185 -15.69 1.52 -7.87
N ALA A 186 -14.44 1.03 -7.71
CA ALA A 186 -13.71 0.37 -8.79
C ALA A 186 -14.46 -0.86 -9.33
N MET A 187 -15.09 -1.64 -8.45
CA MET A 187 -15.89 -2.80 -8.84
C MET A 187 -17.11 -2.40 -9.68
N VAL A 188 -17.80 -1.32 -9.30
CA VAL A 188 -18.96 -0.80 -10.03
C VAL A 188 -18.53 -0.19 -11.36
N PHE A 189 -17.50 0.65 -11.35
CA PHE A 189 -16.98 1.34 -12.54
C PHE A 189 -16.52 0.36 -13.63
N LEU A 190 -15.76 -0.66 -13.25
CA LEU A 190 -15.25 -1.66 -14.20
C LEU A 190 -16.31 -2.69 -14.63
N GLY A 191 -17.35 -2.90 -13.85
CA GLY A 191 -18.47 -3.78 -14.17
C GLY A 191 -18.01 -5.14 -14.70
N LEU A 192 -18.51 -5.56 -15.87
CA LEU A 192 -18.15 -6.85 -16.50
C LEU A 192 -16.68 -6.96 -16.89
N GLN A 193 -16.00 -5.85 -17.15
CA GLN A 193 -14.58 -5.84 -17.52
C GLN A 193 -13.65 -5.97 -16.31
N ASN A 194 -14.20 -5.96 -15.10
CA ASN A 194 -13.40 -6.03 -13.88
C ASN A 194 -12.57 -7.33 -13.83
N SER A 195 -11.25 -7.18 -13.78
CA SER A 195 -10.27 -8.27 -13.56
C SER A 195 -9.57 -8.16 -12.19
N ARG A 196 -9.93 -7.17 -11.38
CA ARG A 196 -9.29 -6.88 -10.09
C ARG A 196 -9.86 -7.73 -8.96
N MET A 197 -9.63 -9.05 -9.02
CA MET A 197 -10.12 -10.01 -8.00
C MET A 197 -9.64 -9.64 -6.59
N LYS A 198 -8.50 -8.96 -6.48
CA LYS A 198 -7.97 -8.44 -5.21
C LYS A 198 -8.94 -7.51 -4.47
N ASP A 199 -9.75 -6.72 -5.19
CA ASP A 199 -10.67 -5.78 -4.54
C ASP A 199 -11.87 -6.53 -3.93
N PHE A 200 -12.37 -7.55 -4.60
CA PHE A 200 -13.40 -8.45 -4.05
C PHE A 200 -12.89 -9.18 -2.80
N TYR A 201 -11.66 -9.69 -2.87
CA TYR A 201 -11.04 -10.36 -1.74
C TYR A 201 -10.85 -9.42 -0.55
N ASP A 202 -10.31 -8.23 -0.79
CA ASP A 202 -10.05 -7.26 0.27
C ASP A 202 -11.35 -6.83 0.98
N ILE A 203 -12.45 -6.59 0.24
CA ILE A 203 -13.76 -6.30 0.83
C ILE A 203 -14.27 -7.50 1.63
N TYR A 204 -14.17 -8.71 1.09
CA TYR A 204 -14.60 -9.93 1.77
C TYR A 204 -13.88 -10.11 3.11
N VAL A 205 -12.54 -10.02 3.14
CA VAL A 205 -11.79 -10.20 4.39
C VAL A 205 -12.04 -9.07 5.38
N LEU A 206 -12.16 -7.82 4.92
CA LEU A 206 -12.48 -6.70 5.80
C LEU A 206 -13.86 -6.87 6.44
N SER A 207 -14.89 -7.21 5.66
CA SER A 207 -16.25 -7.40 6.17
C SER A 207 -16.38 -8.63 7.06
N SER A 208 -15.54 -9.64 6.88
CA SER A 208 -15.54 -10.86 7.70
C SER A 208 -14.86 -10.69 9.06
N HIS A 209 -13.92 -9.73 9.17
CA HIS A 209 -13.10 -9.57 10.39
C HIS A 209 -13.40 -8.30 11.17
N HIS A 210 -14.14 -7.36 10.59
CA HIS A 210 -14.44 -6.08 11.21
C HIS A 210 -15.92 -5.72 11.10
N SER A 211 -16.46 -5.10 12.16
CA SER A 211 -17.78 -4.47 12.12
C SER A 211 -17.67 -3.06 11.55
N PHE A 212 -18.73 -2.62 10.86
CA PHE A 212 -18.84 -1.30 10.28
C PHE A 212 -20.11 -0.61 10.79
N GLU A 213 -19.99 0.68 11.08
CA GLU A 213 -21.16 1.50 11.32
C GLU A 213 -21.83 1.84 9.97
N GLY A 214 -23.10 1.47 9.83
CA GLY A 214 -23.81 1.58 8.55
C GLY A 214 -23.87 3.01 8.01
N ASN A 215 -24.15 4.00 8.86
CA ASN A 215 -24.21 5.40 8.45
C ASN A 215 -22.83 5.90 7.97
N LEU A 216 -21.76 5.55 8.68
CA LEU A 216 -20.42 5.98 8.34
C LEU A 216 -19.96 5.37 7.02
N LEU A 217 -20.16 4.07 6.84
CA LEU A 217 -19.85 3.37 5.59
C LEU A 217 -20.67 3.92 4.41
N SER A 218 -21.96 4.17 4.60
CA SER A 218 -22.81 4.77 3.56
C SER A 218 -22.32 6.15 3.14
N ARG A 219 -21.96 7.01 4.09
CA ARG A 219 -21.39 8.33 3.80
C ARG A 219 -20.05 8.24 3.07
N SER A 220 -19.19 7.28 3.43
CA SER A 220 -17.92 7.05 2.74
C SER A 220 -18.14 6.62 1.30
N LEU A 221 -19.09 5.73 1.06
CA LEU A 221 -19.50 5.30 -0.29
C LEU A 221 -20.01 6.49 -1.11
N GLN A 222 -20.96 7.25 -0.57
CA GLN A 222 -21.52 8.43 -1.26
C GLN A 222 -20.43 9.42 -1.62
N ALA A 223 -19.59 9.81 -0.66
CA ALA A 223 -18.52 10.78 -0.89
C ALA A 223 -17.52 10.32 -1.98
N THR A 224 -17.18 9.03 -2.01
CA THR A 224 -16.29 8.47 -3.02
C THR A 224 -16.94 8.47 -4.41
N PHE A 225 -18.20 8.08 -4.51
CA PHE A 225 -18.93 8.03 -5.78
C PHE A 225 -19.19 9.44 -6.34
N GLU A 226 -19.64 10.38 -5.49
CA GLU A 226 -19.80 11.79 -5.86
C GLU A 226 -18.48 12.40 -6.33
N ARG A 227 -17.39 12.18 -5.60
CA ARG A 227 -16.06 12.67 -5.97
C ARG A 227 -15.62 12.18 -7.33
N ARG A 228 -15.96 10.94 -7.68
CA ARG A 228 -15.57 10.28 -8.94
C ARG A 228 -16.67 10.34 -10.01
N HIS A 229 -17.70 11.18 -9.83
CA HIS A 229 -18.77 11.42 -10.78
C HIS A 229 -19.45 10.15 -11.30
N LEU A 230 -19.68 9.19 -10.40
CA LEU A 230 -20.38 7.94 -10.70
C LEU A 230 -21.55 7.78 -9.73
N ASP A 231 -22.74 7.48 -10.27
CA ASP A 231 -23.91 7.16 -9.44
C ASP A 231 -23.81 5.75 -8.85
N ILE A 232 -24.26 5.59 -7.61
CA ILE A 232 -24.41 4.26 -7.02
C ILE A 232 -25.60 3.58 -7.70
N PRO A 233 -25.39 2.48 -8.45
CA PRO A 233 -26.49 1.85 -9.19
C PRO A 233 -27.48 1.14 -8.27
N SER A 234 -28.74 1.12 -8.65
CA SER A 234 -29.80 0.41 -7.91
C SER A 234 -29.67 -1.12 -7.99
N SER A 235 -28.95 -1.63 -8.99
CA SER A 235 -28.62 -3.05 -9.13
C SER A 235 -27.14 -3.23 -9.51
N LEU A 236 -26.51 -4.23 -8.91
CA LEU A 236 -25.08 -4.49 -9.10
C LEU A 236 -24.85 -5.64 -10.08
N ILE A 237 -24.36 -5.34 -11.28
CA ILE A 237 -24.03 -6.35 -12.27
C ILE A 237 -22.97 -7.35 -11.76
N ILE A 238 -22.09 -6.90 -10.86
CA ILE A 238 -21.02 -7.71 -10.25
C ILE A 238 -21.53 -8.80 -9.31
N THR A 239 -22.81 -8.77 -8.93
CA THR A 239 -23.46 -9.82 -8.12
C THR A 239 -24.32 -10.76 -8.96
N SER A 240 -24.42 -10.54 -10.27
CA SER A 240 -25.24 -11.39 -11.16
C SER A 240 -24.60 -12.76 -11.36
N SER A 241 -25.45 -13.79 -11.56
CA SER A 241 -24.99 -15.15 -11.84
C SER A 241 -24.12 -15.22 -13.09
N SER A 242 -24.38 -14.37 -14.09
CA SER A 242 -23.57 -14.30 -15.31
C SER A 242 -22.16 -13.76 -15.03
N PHE A 243 -22.04 -12.73 -14.19
CA PHE A 243 -20.74 -12.21 -13.76
C PHE A 243 -19.95 -13.26 -12.97
N LEU A 244 -20.56 -13.89 -11.97
CA LEU A 244 -19.91 -14.91 -11.14
C LEU A 244 -19.36 -16.04 -12.00
N LYS A 245 -20.17 -16.58 -12.93
CA LYS A 245 -19.74 -17.65 -13.85
C LYS A 245 -18.60 -17.19 -14.76
N MET A 246 -18.64 -15.94 -15.26
CA MET A 246 -17.59 -15.38 -16.13
C MET A 246 -16.25 -15.23 -15.39
N LYS A 247 -16.28 -14.88 -14.10
CA LYS A 247 -15.08 -14.57 -13.29
C LYS A 247 -14.52 -15.77 -12.50
N GLU A 248 -15.18 -16.91 -12.51
CA GLU A 248 -14.81 -18.10 -11.74
C GLU A 248 -13.35 -18.55 -11.99
N VAL A 249 -12.91 -18.56 -13.25
CA VAL A 249 -11.52 -18.92 -13.61
C VAL A 249 -10.52 -17.92 -13.06
N GLN A 250 -10.82 -16.61 -13.18
CA GLN A 250 -9.95 -15.55 -12.67
C GLN A 250 -9.88 -15.57 -11.13
N TRP A 251 -11.02 -15.81 -10.48
CA TRP A 251 -11.08 -15.93 -9.03
C TRP A 251 -10.28 -17.14 -8.53
N THR A 252 -10.46 -18.29 -9.14
CA THR A 252 -9.71 -19.51 -8.79
C THR A 252 -8.20 -19.34 -9.00
N ALA A 253 -7.79 -18.65 -10.07
CA ALA A 253 -6.37 -18.35 -10.32
C ALA A 253 -5.79 -17.36 -9.29
N PHE A 254 -6.59 -16.41 -8.82
CA PHE A 254 -6.18 -15.45 -7.81
C PHE A 254 -5.98 -16.08 -6.42
N LEU A 255 -6.75 -17.10 -6.07
CA LEU A 255 -6.66 -17.78 -4.77
C LEU A 255 -5.49 -18.78 -4.66
N LYS A 256 -4.80 -19.11 -5.75
CA LYS A 256 -3.61 -19.98 -5.78
C LYS A 256 -2.33 -19.20 -5.48
#